data_a95fcf42fc17c340e34d757702391398
#
_entry.id   a95fcf42fc17c340e34d757702391398
#
_cell.length_a   1.000
_cell.length_b   1.000
_cell.length_c   1.000
_cell.angle_alpha   90.00
_cell.angle_beta   90.00
_cell.angle_gamma   90.00
#
_symmetry.space_group_name_H-M   'P 1'
#
loop_
_entity.id
_entity.type
_entity.pdbx_description
1 polymer ?
#
loop_
_entity_poly.entity_id
_entity_poly.type
_entity_poly.pdbx_seq_one_letter_code
_entity_poly.pdbx_strand_id
1 'polypeptide(L)'
;GDIRVGCGRQQNPNRYTMQWPWEGGLACPEIAENPTLLALLETYWETDDFVVTCLHSNNPYPGSTYQNWHRDAGNMSPRAGMERVPHFGVKFPLVDTSVENGSFEVLPSTQLLADPPPFGDEYNDILESGSFPHLTRLNMKCGTLWVQHPRALHRGTPNQSGGPRPELVICYTLRYAVERM
;
A
#
# COMPACT_ATOMS: atom_id res chain seq x y z
N GLY A 1 9.62 -2.01 28.80
CA GLY A 1 10.69 -1.30 28.16
C GLY A 1 10.15 -0.63 26.91
N ASP A 2 10.28 0.70 26.83
CA ASP A 2 9.86 1.50 25.67
C ASP A 2 10.53 0.98 24.40
N ILE A 3 9.80 0.30 23.56
CA ILE A 3 10.25 0.02 22.20
C ILE A 3 9.97 1.31 21.38
N ARG A 4 10.85 2.28 21.53
CA ARG A 4 10.92 3.43 20.64
C ARG A 4 11.74 3.08 19.40
N VAL A 5 11.43 1.97 18.78
CA VAL A 5 11.94 1.64 17.46
C VAL A 5 10.77 1.78 16.51
N GLY A 6 10.79 2.86 15.76
CA GLY A 6 9.76 3.20 14.80
C GLY A 6 8.60 4.00 15.43
N CYS A 7 8.29 5.14 14.84
CA CYS A 7 7.09 5.89 15.19
C CYS A 7 5.86 5.08 14.78
N GLY A 8 5.36 4.23 15.67
CA GLY A 8 4.11 3.53 15.48
C GLY A 8 2.96 4.53 15.49
N ARG A 9 2.14 4.52 14.45
CA ARG A 9 0.91 5.30 14.36
C ARG A 9 -0.28 4.36 14.35
N GLN A 10 -1.21 4.57 15.27
CA GLN A 10 -2.52 3.94 15.16
C GLN A 10 -3.32 4.64 14.09
N GLN A 11 -3.67 3.93 13.02
CA GLN A 11 -4.50 4.46 11.93
C GLN A 11 -5.99 4.39 12.27
N ASN A 12 -6.43 3.24 12.78
CA ASN A 12 -7.79 2.94 13.21
C ASN A 12 -7.71 2.06 14.48
N PRO A 13 -8.80 1.79 15.18
CA PRO A 13 -8.79 0.82 16.27
C PRO A 13 -8.09 -0.49 15.86
N ASN A 14 -7.13 -0.93 16.66
CA ASN A 14 -6.33 -2.15 16.45
C ASN A 14 -5.60 -2.26 15.10
N ARG A 15 -5.33 -1.13 14.44
CA ARG A 15 -4.54 -1.07 13.19
C ARG A 15 -3.38 -0.10 13.35
N TYR A 16 -2.17 -0.61 13.17
CA TYR A 16 -0.95 0.15 13.42
C TYR A 16 -0.05 0.12 12.19
N THR A 17 0.54 1.28 11.88
CA THR A 17 1.67 1.38 10.95
C THR A 17 2.93 1.62 11.77
N MET A 18 3.97 0.86 11.51
CA MET A 18 5.27 0.98 12.18
C MET A 18 6.33 1.29 11.14
N GLN A 19 7.02 2.42 11.30
CA GLN A 19 8.17 2.77 10.47
C GLN A 19 9.40 2.01 10.99
N TRP A 20 10.18 1.47 10.08
CA TRP A 20 11.39 0.73 10.40
C TRP A 20 12.62 1.43 9.83
N PRO A 21 13.71 1.51 10.60
CA PRO A 21 14.98 1.97 10.06
C PRO A 21 15.50 0.94 9.04
N TRP A 22 16.18 1.44 8.02
CA TRP A 22 16.87 0.58 7.06
C TRP A 22 18.25 0.20 7.61
N GLU A 23 18.28 -0.66 8.64
CA GLU A 23 19.50 -1.08 9.31
C GLU A 23 19.39 -2.46 9.94
N GLY A 24 20.51 -3.06 10.26
CA GLY A 24 20.60 -4.38 10.90
C GLY A 24 19.89 -5.45 10.07
N GLY A 25 19.16 -6.35 10.72
CA GLY A 25 18.42 -7.42 10.06
C GLY A 25 17.20 -6.96 9.24
N LEU A 26 16.85 -5.67 9.29
CA LEU A 26 15.77 -5.09 8.48
C LEU A 26 16.30 -4.55 7.14
N ALA A 27 17.59 -4.26 7.06
CA ALA A 27 18.26 -3.94 5.81
C ALA A 27 18.51 -5.25 5.03
N CYS A 28 17.49 -5.72 4.34
CA CYS A 28 17.51 -6.98 3.61
C CYS A 28 17.54 -6.70 2.09
N PRO A 29 18.76 -6.66 1.48
CA PRO A 29 18.90 -6.41 0.05
C PRO A 29 18.11 -7.42 -0.80
N GLU A 30 18.03 -8.66 -0.37
CA GLU A 30 17.33 -9.73 -1.10
C GLU A 30 15.84 -9.41 -1.30
N ILE A 31 15.24 -8.60 -0.42
CA ILE A 31 13.85 -8.15 -0.55
C ILE A 31 13.79 -6.87 -1.39
N ALA A 32 14.61 -5.87 -1.04
CA ALA A 32 14.57 -4.57 -1.72
C ALA A 32 15.22 -4.58 -3.10
N GLU A 33 16.20 -5.44 -3.31
CA GLU A 33 16.94 -5.56 -4.57
C GLU A 33 16.54 -6.82 -5.34
N ASN A 34 15.31 -7.30 -5.14
CA ASN A 34 14.80 -8.44 -5.89
C ASN A 34 14.85 -8.13 -7.40
N PRO A 35 15.60 -8.91 -8.20
CA PRO A 35 15.88 -8.57 -9.60
C PRO A 35 14.64 -8.52 -10.48
N THR A 36 13.63 -9.34 -10.20
CA THR A 36 12.36 -9.32 -10.93
C THR A 36 11.57 -8.04 -10.62
N LEU A 37 11.56 -7.62 -9.36
CA LEU A 37 10.92 -6.38 -8.95
C LEU A 37 11.61 -5.16 -9.56
N LEU A 38 12.94 -5.09 -9.48
CA LEU A 38 13.70 -3.98 -10.05
C LEU A 38 13.46 -3.87 -11.57
N ALA A 39 13.55 -4.99 -12.30
CA ALA A 39 13.27 -5.02 -13.73
C ALA A 39 11.86 -4.55 -14.08
N LEU A 40 10.85 -4.88 -13.24
CA LEU A 40 9.49 -4.39 -13.41
C LEU A 40 9.42 -2.87 -13.25
N LEU A 41 10.05 -2.32 -12.20
CA LEU A 41 10.06 -0.89 -11.93
C LEU A 41 10.83 -0.11 -13.01
N GLU A 42 12.01 -0.59 -13.40
CA GLU A 42 12.81 -0.05 -14.50
C GLU A 42 12.03 -0.01 -15.81
N THR A 43 11.33 -1.10 -16.13
CA THR A 43 10.50 -1.17 -17.33
C THR A 43 9.34 -0.18 -17.28
N TYR A 44 8.69 -0.04 -16.13
CA TYR A 44 7.57 0.90 -15.98
C TYR A 44 8.03 2.35 -16.06
N TRP A 45 9.14 2.69 -15.39
CA TRP A 45 9.65 4.06 -15.34
C TRP A 45 10.58 4.41 -16.51
N GLU A 46 11.04 3.42 -17.28
CA GLU A 46 12.05 3.57 -18.35
C GLU A 46 13.37 4.18 -17.84
N THR A 47 13.70 3.95 -16.59
CA THR A 47 14.92 4.41 -15.91
C THR A 47 15.21 3.56 -14.68
N ASP A 48 16.47 3.50 -14.29
CA ASP A 48 16.97 2.93 -13.04
C ASP A 48 17.19 3.99 -11.93
N ASP A 49 16.87 5.26 -12.20
CA ASP A 49 17.09 6.38 -11.28
C ASP A 49 15.94 6.51 -10.27
N PHE A 50 15.79 5.50 -9.40
CA PHE A 50 14.86 5.49 -8.29
C PHE A 50 15.54 5.00 -7.00
N VAL A 51 14.92 5.25 -5.87
CA VAL A 51 15.45 4.91 -4.55
C VAL A 51 14.36 4.34 -3.65
N VAL A 52 14.77 3.59 -2.64
CA VAL A 52 13.89 3.23 -1.52
C VAL A 52 13.71 4.45 -0.61
N THR A 53 12.48 4.87 -0.39
CA THR A 53 12.16 6.06 0.41
C THR A 53 11.56 5.72 1.76
N CYS A 54 10.93 4.56 1.92
CA CYS A 54 10.48 4.13 3.24
C CYS A 54 10.41 2.61 3.35
N LEU A 55 10.53 2.16 4.59
CA LEU A 55 10.27 0.81 5.02
C LEU A 55 9.31 0.89 6.22
N HIS A 56 8.14 0.29 6.08
CA HIS A 56 7.19 0.23 7.18
C HIS A 56 6.41 -1.09 7.19
N SER A 57 5.70 -1.34 8.25
CA SER A 57 4.75 -2.44 8.29
C SER A 57 3.35 -1.96 8.64
N ASN A 58 2.35 -2.58 8.03
CA ASN A 58 0.95 -2.43 8.38
C ASN A 58 0.50 -3.65 9.18
N ASN A 59 -0.03 -3.40 10.37
CA ASN A 59 -0.30 -4.44 11.34
C ASN A 59 -1.75 -4.33 11.84
N PRO A 60 -2.74 -4.85 11.12
CA PRO A 60 -4.09 -5.01 11.66
C PRO A 60 -4.11 -6.17 12.68
N TYR A 61 -4.45 -5.85 13.91
CA TYR A 61 -4.67 -6.80 14.99
C TYR A 61 -6.14 -7.24 15.02
N PRO A 62 -6.46 -8.34 15.75
CA PRO A 62 -7.84 -8.75 15.97
C PRO A 62 -8.71 -7.59 16.45
N GLY A 63 -9.92 -7.45 15.88
CA GLY A 63 -10.83 -6.35 16.17
C GLY A 63 -10.51 -5.03 15.46
N SER A 64 -9.57 -5.02 14.52
CA SER A 64 -9.39 -3.85 13.66
C SER A 64 -10.60 -3.62 12.76
N THR A 65 -10.82 -2.36 12.40
CA THR A 65 -11.97 -1.93 11.59
C THR A 65 -11.57 -1.64 10.14
N TYR A 66 -12.57 -1.36 9.30
CA TYR A 66 -12.32 -0.86 7.95
C TYR A 66 -11.57 0.46 7.97
N GLN A 67 -10.63 0.62 7.05
CA GLN A 67 -10.19 1.94 6.63
C GLN A 67 -11.23 2.53 5.68
N ASN A 68 -11.32 3.85 5.64
CA ASN A 68 -12.05 4.49 4.55
C ASN A 68 -11.38 4.14 3.22
N TRP A 69 -12.16 4.09 2.16
CA TRP A 69 -11.62 3.99 0.82
C TRP A 69 -10.68 5.17 0.56
N HIS A 70 -9.49 4.90 0.04
CA HIS A 70 -8.50 5.93 -0.19
C HIS A 70 -7.56 5.58 -1.35
N ARG A 71 -6.81 6.56 -1.74
CA ARG A 71 -5.63 6.48 -2.59
C ARG A 71 -4.41 6.89 -1.78
N ASP A 72 -3.26 6.28 -2.05
CA ASP A 72 -2.00 6.68 -1.41
C ASP A 72 -1.42 7.96 -2.03
N ALA A 73 -1.82 8.28 -3.27
CA ALA A 73 -1.48 9.53 -3.94
C ALA A 73 -2.65 10.11 -4.73
N GLY A 74 -2.77 11.42 -4.70
CA GLY A 74 -3.73 12.17 -5.51
C GLY A 74 -3.33 12.34 -6.97
N ASN A 75 -4.09 13.15 -7.70
CA ASN A 75 -3.74 13.56 -9.06
C ASN A 75 -2.46 14.39 -9.05
N MET A 76 -1.47 13.92 -9.75
CA MET A 76 -0.23 14.69 -9.98
C MET A 76 -0.29 15.49 -11.30
N SER A 77 -1.35 15.32 -12.09
CA SER A 77 -1.55 16.00 -13.38
C SER A 77 -3.03 16.10 -13.73
N PRO A 78 -3.40 17.09 -14.57
CA PRO A 78 -4.73 17.27 -15.12
C PRO A 78 -5.25 16.08 -15.96
N ARG A 79 -4.36 15.21 -16.42
CA ARG A 79 -4.70 13.98 -17.17
C ARG A 79 -4.64 12.77 -16.24
N ALA A 80 -5.55 12.72 -15.30
CA ALA A 80 -5.64 11.64 -14.32
C ALA A 80 -5.48 10.25 -14.96
N GLY A 81 -4.60 9.45 -14.40
CA GLY A 81 -4.42 8.06 -14.77
C GLY A 81 -3.58 7.78 -16.03
N MET A 82 -3.15 8.80 -16.76
CA MET A 82 -2.34 8.63 -17.98
C MET A 82 -0.85 8.85 -17.74
N GLU A 83 -0.45 9.21 -16.54
CA GLU A 83 0.93 9.48 -16.21
C GLU A 83 1.56 8.36 -15.42
N ARG A 84 2.86 8.19 -15.63
CA ARG A 84 3.65 7.32 -14.76
C ARG A 84 3.70 7.94 -13.38
N VAL A 85 3.21 7.19 -12.39
CA VAL A 85 3.32 7.65 -11.00
C VAL A 85 4.78 7.58 -10.56
N PRO A 86 5.24 8.57 -9.78
CA PRO A 86 6.65 8.64 -9.38
C PRO A 86 7.01 7.68 -8.24
N HIS A 87 6.05 6.99 -7.64
CA HIS A 87 6.31 6.04 -6.56
C HIS A 87 5.37 4.85 -6.57
N PHE A 88 5.83 3.74 -6.00
CA PHE A 88 5.06 2.54 -5.71
C PHE A 88 5.28 2.05 -4.29
N GLY A 89 4.21 1.58 -3.66
CA GLY A 89 4.31 0.73 -2.48
C GLY A 89 4.36 -0.74 -2.91
N VAL A 90 5.46 -1.41 -2.58
CA VAL A 90 5.60 -2.84 -2.78
C VAL A 90 5.34 -3.53 -1.45
N LYS A 91 4.41 -4.46 -1.44
CA LYS A 91 3.87 -5.04 -0.21
C LYS A 91 4.13 -6.55 -0.17
N PHE A 92 4.50 -7.01 1.02
CA PHE A 92 4.86 -8.39 1.31
C PHE A 92 4.05 -8.87 2.53
N PRO A 93 3.04 -9.72 2.36
CA PRO A 93 2.37 -10.33 3.49
C PRO A 93 3.34 -11.26 4.23
N LEU A 94 3.45 -11.09 5.54
CA LEU A 94 4.31 -11.91 6.40
C LEU A 94 3.58 -13.13 6.97
N VAL A 95 2.29 -13.24 6.68
CA VAL A 95 1.43 -14.41 6.94
C VAL A 95 0.49 -14.58 5.74
N ASP A 96 -0.07 -15.76 5.56
CA ASP A 96 -1.15 -15.95 4.57
C ASP A 96 -2.29 -14.97 4.85
N THR A 97 -2.79 -14.31 3.80
CA THR A 97 -3.91 -13.38 3.93
C THR A 97 -5.22 -14.02 3.48
N SER A 98 -6.28 -13.72 4.21
CA SER A 98 -7.64 -14.20 3.95
C SER A 98 -8.67 -13.14 4.31
N VAL A 99 -9.91 -13.37 3.92
CA VAL A 99 -11.02 -12.50 4.33
C VAL A 99 -11.10 -12.41 5.85
N GLU A 100 -10.90 -13.53 6.56
CA GLU A 100 -10.99 -13.60 8.02
C GLU A 100 -9.94 -12.74 8.71
N ASN A 101 -8.68 -12.74 8.24
CA ASN A 101 -7.61 -11.96 8.87
C ASN A 101 -7.42 -10.57 8.27
N GLY A 102 -8.34 -10.11 7.42
CA GLY A 102 -8.38 -8.74 6.92
C GLY A 102 -7.51 -8.51 5.68
N SER A 103 -7.58 -9.41 4.69
CA SER A 103 -6.95 -9.17 3.38
C SER A 103 -7.45 -7.87 2.74
N PHE A 104 -6.59 -7.20 1.98
CA PHE A 104 -6.90 -5.93 1.34
C PHE A 104 -8.07 -6.02 0.37
N GLU A 105 -8.87 -4.96 0.32
CA GLU A 105 -9.82 -4.69 -0.76
C GLU A 105 -9.23 -3.68 -1.74
N VAL A 106 -9.34 -4.00 -3.02
CA VAL A 106 -8.87 -3.16 -4.13
C VAL A 106 -9.97 -3.04 -5.18
N LEU A 107 -10.10 -1.87 -5.76
CA LEU A 107 -10.94 -1.62 -6.92
C LEU A 107 -10.07 -1.45 -8.17
N PRO A 108 -9.91 -2.49 -8.97
CA PRO A 108 -9.14 -2.44 -10.22
C PRO A 108 -9.64 -1.35 -11.16
N SER A 109 -8.72 -0.77 -11.93
CA SER A 109 -8.97 0.29 -12.91
C SER A 109 -9.34 1.67 -12.36
N THR A 110 -9.51 1.81 -11.05
CA THR A 110 -9.82 3.12 -10.44
C THR A 110 -8.66 4.11 -10.44
N GLN A 111 -7.43 3.65 -10.69
CA GLN A 111 -6.28 4.52 -10.91
C GLN A 111 -6.46 5.46 -12.13
N LEU A 112 -7.33 5.09 -13.05
CA LEU A 112 -7.63 5.86 -14.26
C LEU A 112 -8.68 6.96 -14.03
N LEU A 113 -9.36 6.93 -12.89
CA LEU A 113 -10.39 7.92 -12.57
C LEU A 113 -9.75 9.21 -12.04
N ALA A 114 -10.37 10.36 -12.35
CA ALA A 114 -10.02 11.62 -11.73
C ALA A 114 -10.22 11.55 -10.21
N ASP A 115 -9.49 12.37 -9.46
CA ASP A 115 -9.78 12.53 -8.04
C ASP A 115 -11.08 13.31 -7.90
N PRO A 116 -12.06 12.81 -7.13
CA PRO A 116 -13.19 13.63 -6.76
C PRO A 116 -12.72 14.82 -5.90
N PRO A 117 -13.41 15.94 -5.92
CA PRO A 117 -13.21 17.00 -4.94
C PRO A 117 -13.69 16.50 -3.57
N PRO A 118 -13.16 16.98 -2.50
CA PRO A 118 -12.18 16.40 -1.58
C PRO A 118 -12.52 14.97 -1.13
N PHE A 119 -11.52 14.19 -0.77
CA PHE A 119 -11.65 12.84 -0.23
C PHE A 119 -12.65 12.81 0.94
N GLY A 120 -13.81 12.20 0.75
CA GLY A 120 -14.87 12.13 1.75
C GLY A 120 -15.84 10.99 1.44
N ASP A 121 -17.02 11.09 2.05
CA ASP A 121 -18.08 10.09 1.95
C ASP A 121 -18.54 9.80 0.51
N GLU A 122 -18.25 10.70 -0.44
CA GLU A 122 -18.56 10.55 -1.86
C GLU A 122 -17.97 9.28 -2.50
N TYR A 123 -16.80 8.82 -2.02
CA TYR A 123 -16.29 7.52 -2.47
C TYR A 123 -17.14 6.37 -1.96
N ASN A 124 -17.67 6.48 -0.76
CA ASN A 124 -18.58 5.46 -0.22
C ASN A 124 -19.86 5.41 -1.05
N ASP A 125 -20.43 6.57 -1.43
CA ASP A 125 -21.63 6.64 -2.26
C ASP A 125 -21.40 6.02 -3.65
N ILE A 126 -20.25 6.29 -4.28
CA ILE A 126 -19.88 5.66 -5.56
C ILE A 126 -19.76 4.15 -5.41
N LEU A 127 -19.19 3.68 -4.31
CA LEU A 127 -18.99 2.27 -4.04
C LEU A 127 -20.28 1.55 -3.67
N GLU A 128 -21.13 2.19 -2.88
CA GLU A 128 -22.45 1.70 -2.51
C GLU A 128 -23.42 1.69 -3.70
N SER A 129 -23.23 2.59 -4.66
CA SER A 129 -24.02 2.62 -5.90
C SER A 129 -23.81 1.40 -6.80
N GLY A 130 -22.86 0.51 -6.47
CA GLY A 130 -22.54 -0.67 -7.26
C GLY A 130 -21.89 -0.39 -8.62
N SER A 131 -21.44 0.86 -8.84
CA SER A 131 -20.79 1.28 -10.09
C SER A 131 -19.42 0.64 -10.34
N PHE A 132 -18.89 -0.07 -9.34
CA PHE A 132 -17.64 -0.82 -9.45
C PHE A 132 -17.84 -2.31 -9.15
N PRO A 133 -18.26 -3.11 -10.14
CA PRO A 133 -18.61 -4.52 -9.94
C PRO A 133 -17.42 -5.44 -9.65
N HIS A 134 -16.19 -4.93 -9.64
CA HIS A 134 -14.97 -5.75 -9.60
C HIS A 134 -14.17 -5.59 -8.30
N LEU A 135 -14.86 -5.39 -7.17
CA LEU A 135 -14.20 -5.44 -5.86
C LEU A 135 -13.41 -6.73 -5.72
N THR A 136 -12.10 -6.59 -5.52
CA THR A 136 -11.19 -7.73 -5.38
C THR A 136 -10.60 -7.80 -3.98
N ARG A 137 -10.66 -8.99 -3.38
CA ARG A 137 -9.97 -9.32 -2.13
C ARG A 137 -8.62 -9.94 -2.46
N LEU A 138 -7.54 -9.39 -1.91
CA LEU A 138 -6.18 -9.90 -2.12
C LEU A 138 -5.85 -10.98 -1.08
N ASN A 139 -6.34 -12.19 -1.32
CA ASN A 139 -5.97 -13.36 -0.52
C ASN A 139 -4.68 -13.93 -1.09
N MET A 140 -3.58 -13.77 -0.35
CA MET A 140 -2.23 -14.08 -0.83
C MET A 140 -1.49 -14.98 0.15
N LYS A 141 -0.56 -15.76 -0.37
CA LYS A 141 0.35 -16.55 0.45
C LYS A 141 1.46 -15.67 1.02
N CYS A 142 1.94 -16.03 2.21
CA CYS A 142 3.15 -15.45 2.78
C CYS A 142 4.30 -15.54 1.78
N GLY A 143 5.08 -14.46 1.66
CA GLY A 143 6.16 -14.36 0.68
C GLY A 143 5.73 -14.00 -0.74
N THR A 144 4.43 -13.84 -1.00
CA THR A 144 3.95 -13.18 -2.23
C THR A 144 4.36 -11.71 -2.20
N LEU A 145 4.65 -11.18 -3.36
CA LEU A 145 4.88 -9.75 -3.56
C LEU A 145 3.76 -9.17 -4.41
N TRP A 146 3.29 -7.98 -4.09
CA TRP A 146 2.40 -7.22 -4.96
C TRP A 146 2.77 -5.74 -5.01
N VAL A 147 2.65 -5.17 -6.21
CA VAL A 147 2.94 -3.76 -6.47
C VAL A 147 1.62 -3.02 -6.57
N GLN A 148 1.44 -2.04 -5.70
CA GLN A 148 0.23 -1.24 -5.68
C GLN A 148 0.41 0.06 -6.43
N HIS A 149 -0.45 0.29 -7.42
CA HIS A 149 -0.56 1.60 -8.03
C HIS A 149 -1.15 2.59 -7.00
N PRO A 150 -0.46 3.68 -6.65
CA PRO A 150 -0.85 4.53 -5.52
C PRO A 150 -2.18 5.26 -5.72
N ARG A 151 -2.67 5.32 -6.95
CA ARG A 151 -3.97 5.90 -7.29
C ARG A 151 -5.11 4.89 -7.35
N ALA A 152 -4.84 3.59 -7.26
CA ALA A 152 -5.90 2.60 -7.17
C ALA A 152 -6.64 2.73 -5.84
N LEU A 153 -7.97 2.83 -5.88
CA LEU A 153 -8.79 2.84 -4.67
C LEU A 153 -8.65 1.51 -3.94
N HIS A 154 -8.35 1.60 -2.66
CA HIS A 154 -8.17 0.44 -1.81
C HIS A 154 -8.50 0.77 -0.35
N ARG A 155 -8.63 -0.28 0.44
CA ARG A 155 -8.74 -0.15 1.90
C ARG A 155 -8.29 -1.41 2.63
N GLY A 156 -7.82 -1.22 3.86
CA GLY A 156 -7.67 -2.30 4.81
C GLY A 156 -9.04 -2.70 5.37
N THR A 157 -9.21 -3.98 5.63
CA THR A 157 -10.46 -4.56 6.12
C THR A 157 -10.30 -5.11 7.54
N PRO A 158 -11.40 -5.37 8.27
CA PRO A 158 -11.33 -5.91 9.62
C PRO A 158 -10.55 -7.22 9.70
N ASN A 159 -9.74 -7.36 10.73
CA ASN A 159 -9.15 -8.63 11.13
C ASN A 159 -10.02 -9.25 12.23
N GLN A 160 -10.66 -10.36 11.89
CA GLN A 160 -11.54 -11.13 12.78
C GLN A 160 -10.87 -12.42 13.25
N SER A 161 -9.61 -12.65 12.87
CA SER A 161 -8.83 -13.82 13.28
C SER A 161 -8.27 -13.68 14.70
N GLY A 162 -7.66 -14.73 15.20
CA GLY A 162 -7.05 -14.75 16.54
C GLY A 162 -5.65 -14.12 16.63
N GLY A 163 -5.06 -13.64 15.51
CA GLY A 163 -3.70 -13.11 15.49
C GLY A 163 -3.52 -11.89 14.59
N PRO A 164 -2.39 -11.18 14.70
CA PRO A 164 -2.10 -10.06 13.81
C PRO A 164 -1.85 -10.52 12.37
N ARG A 165 -2.13 -9.66 11.39
CA ARG A 165 -1.80 -9.86 9.97
C ARG A 165 -0.77 -8.82 9.53
N PRO A 166 0.49 -9.02 9.84
CA PRO A 166 1.55 -8.10 9.46
C PRO A 166 1.83 -8.16 7.97
N GLU A 167 2.11 -7.00 7.40
CA GLU A 167 2.52 -6.80 6.02
C GLU A 167 3.66 -5.80 5.99
N LEU A 168 4.76 -6.18 5.36
CA LEU A 168 5.88 -5.28 5.11
C LEU A 168 5.61 -4.46 3.86
N VAL A 169 5.99 -3.20 3.86
CA VAL A 169 5.85 -2.28 2.74
C VAL A 169 7.17 -1.59 2.49
N ILE A 170 7.64 -1.64 1.24
CA ILE A 170 8.80 -0.90 0.77
C ILE A 170 8.31 0.08 -0.29
N CYS A 171 8.63 1.37 -0.13
CA CYS A 171 8.30 2.37 -1.12
C CYS A 171 9.50 2.68 -2.00
N TYR A 172 9.29 2.57 -3.31
CA TYR A 172 10.26 2.99 -4.34
C TYR A 172 9.77 4.28 -4.97
N THR A 173 10.68 5.23 -5.14
CA THR A 173 10.34 6.57 -5.64
C THR A 173 11.41 7.03 -6.62
N LEU A 174 10.98 7.59 -7.75
CA LEU A 174 11.89 8.24 -8.69
C LEU A 174 12.66 9.37 -8.00
N ARG A 175 13.96 9.46 -8.21
CA ARG A 175 14.84 10.37 -7.48
C ARG A 175 14.40 11.82 -7.60
N TYR A 176 14.01 12.28 -8.79
CA TYR A 176 13.54 13.66 -8.98
C TYR A 176 12.29 14.00 -8.15
N ALA A 177 11.48 13.02 -7.79
CA ALA A 177 10.30 13.26 -6.98
C ALA A 177 10.64 13.38 -5.48
N VAL A 178 11.69 12.69 -5.03
CA VAL A 178 12.20 12.81 -3.65
C VAL A 178 12.72 14.22 -3.38
N GLU A 179 13.39 14.82 -4.34
CA GLU A 179 13.96 16.18 -4.21
C GLU A 179 12.89 17.29 -4.11
N ARG A 180 11.62 16.95 -4.37
CA ARG A 180 10.47 17.88 -4.32
C ARG A 180 9.52 17.62 -3.15
N MET A 181 9.81 16.61 -2.33
CA MET A 181 9.04 16.27 -1.12
C MET A 181 9.54 17.04 0.09
#